data_bf728a1ff0b8ba0efa369ef3dff91cdb
#
_entry.id   bf728a1ff0b8ba0efa369ef3dff91cdb
#
_cell.length_a   1.000
_cell.length_b   1.000
_cell.length_c   1.000
_cell.angle_alpha   90.00
_cell.angle_beta   90.00
_cell.angle_gamma   90.00
#
_symmetry.space_group_name_H-M   'P 1'
#
loop_
_entity.id
_entity.type
_entity.pdbx_description
1 polymer ?
#
loop_
_entity_poly.entity_id
_entity_poly.type
_entity_poly.pdbx_seq_one_letter_code
_entity_poly.pdbx_strand_id
1 'polypeptide(L)'
;MWQPHWNADRESGGLRAALERGVIRGAAIDNFESEIPSPGNPLLRLSPEARRRVLFSPHLAGVTRAAFARLIRQAIGNLENSLRGLPPQFSVNGLSSIRPSA
;
A
#
# COMPACT_ATOMS: atom_id res chain seq x y z
N MET A 1 -1.95 -14.71 -1.02
CA MET A 1 -1.99 -14.90 0.46
C MET A 1 -1.44 -13.65 1.13
N TRP A 2 -2.21 -13.06 1.99
CA TRP A 2 -1.74 -11.92 2.78
C TRP A 2 -0.74 -12.43 3.81
N GLN A 3 0.48 -11.88 3.80
CA GLN A 3 1.50 -12.24 4.78
C GLN A 3 1.65 -11.09 5.78
N PRO A 4 1.24 -11.28 7.04
CA PRO A 4 1.34 -10.23 8.05
C PRO A 4 2.78 -9.91 8.48
N HIS A 5 3.76 -10.68 8.03
CA HIS A 5 5.18 -10.50 8.31
C HIS A 5 5.96 -10.00 7.09
N TRP A 6 5.38 -9.08 6.38
CA TRP A 6 6.08 -8.40 5.32
C TRP A 6 7.31 -7.72 5.90
N ASN A 7 8.46 -8.25 5.55
CA ASN A 7 9.71 -7.68 6.06
C ASN A 7 10.13 -6.52 5.17
N ALA A 8 9.57 -5.46 5.43
CA ALA A 8 9.63 -4.24 4.70
C ALA A 8 11.01 -3.57 4.81
N ASP A 9 11.74 -3.73 5.90
CA ASP A 9 13.16 -3.38 5.97
C ASP A 9 13.96 -4.11 4.90
N ARG A 10 13.60 -5.35 4.65
CA ARG A 10 14.23 -6.17 3.61
C ARG A 10 13.90 -5.67 2.21
N GLU A 11 12.67 -5.28 1.96
CA GLU A 11 12.25 -4.73 0.66
C GLU A 11 12.78 -3.32 0.45
N SER A 12 12.74 -2.48 1.45
CA SER A 12 13.37 -1.15 1.41
C SER A 12 14.88 -1.25 1.18
N GLY A 13 15.53 -2.24 1.79
CA GLY A 13 16.93 -2.54 1.57
C GLY A 13 17.21 -3.01 0.14
N GLY A 14 16.36 -3.86 -0.41
CA GLY A 14 16.45 -4.33 -1.79
C GLY A 14 16.25 -3.21 -2.81
N LEU A 15 15.26 -2.35 -2.58
CA LEU A 15 15.02 -1.18 -3.43
C LEU A 15 16.19 -0.19 -3.37
N ARG A 16 16.72 0.08 -2.19
CA ARG A 16 17.92 0.90 -2.03
C ARG A 16 19.08 0.34 -2.81
N ALA A 17 19.37 -0.94 -2.68
CA ALA A 17 20.45 -1.59 -3.40
C ALA A 17 20.30 -1.48 -4.92
N ALA A 18 19.10 -1.68 -5.44
CA ALA A 18 18.78 -1.55 -6.86
C ALA A 18 19.00 -0.11 -7.37
N LEU A 19 18.64 0.89 -6.58
CA LEU A 19 18.85 2.30 -6.90
C LEU A 19 20.33 2.67 -6.87
N GLU A 20 21.06 2.25 -5.83
CA GLU A 20 22.49 2.53 -5.68
C GLU A 20 23.33 1.88 -6.79
N ARG A 21 22.95 0.68 -7.20
CA ARG A 21 23.64 -0.06 -8.26
C ARG A 21 23.22 0.36 -9.67
N GLY A 22 22.21 1.20 -9.80
CA GLY A 22 21.71 1.64 -11.11
C GLY A 22 20.96 0.56 -11.88
N VAL A 23 20.52 -0.52 -11.23
CA VAL A 23 19.71 -1.57 -11.85
C VAL A 23 18.36 -1.03 -12.29
N ILE A 24 17.80 -0.09 -11.53
CA ILE A 24 16.62 0.70 -11.90
C ILE A 24 17.00 2.16 -12.05
N ARG A 25 16.35 2.84 -12.99
CA ARG A 25 16.67 4.25 -13.29
C ARG A 25 16.14 5.20 -12.25
N GLY A 26 15.02 4.87 -11.62
CA GLY A 26 14.39 5.70 -10.61
C GLY A 26 13.24 4.99 -9.95
N ALA A 27 12.68 5.61 -8.94
CA ALA A 27 11.51 5.11 -8.24
C ALA A 27 10.63 6.26 -7.74
N ALA A 28 9.33 6.00 -7.64
CA ALA A 28 8.40 6.86 -6.92
C ALA A 28 7.85 6.05 -5.74
N ILE A 29 7.91 6.61 -4.56
CA ILE A 29 7.56 5.93 -3.32
C ILE A 29 6.49 6.76 -2.60
N ASP A 30 5.29 6.20 -2.51
CA ASP A 30 4.14 6.87 -1.89
C ASP A 30 3.85 6.31 -0.49
N ASN A 31 4.24 5.08 -0.21
CA ASN A 31 4.05 4.50 1.09
C ASN A 31 5.34 3.86 1.63
N PHE A 32 5.46 3.92 2.93
CA PHE A 32 6.46 3.20 3.71
C PHE A 32 5.74 2.17 4.56
N GLU A 33 6.46 1.26 5.13
CA GLU A 33 5.95 0.24 6.05
C GLU A 33 5.23 0.81 7.25
N SER A 34 5.71 1.94 7.72
CA SER A 34 4.97 2.79 8.65
C SER A 34 4.65 4.10 7.96
N GLU A 35 3.51 4.70 8.25
CA GLU A 35 3.10 5.97 7.64
C GLU A 35 4.16 7.06 7.83
N ILE A 36 4.88 6.99 8.96
CA ILE A 36 6.06 7.80 9.20
C ILE A 36 7.27 6.87 9.10
N PRO A 37 8.13 7.05 8.10
CA PRO A 37 9.30 6.19 7.97
C PRO A 37 10.19 6.31 9.19
N SER A 38 10.64 5.16 9.71
CA SER A 38 11.58 5.15 10.83
C SER A 38 12.90 5.77 10.40
N PRO A 39 13.65 6.41 11.31
CA PRO A 39 14.96 6.99 11.00
C PRO A 39 15.97 5.97 10.45
N GLY A 40 15.76 4.70 10.75
CA GLY A 40 16.59 3.60 10.25
C GLY A 40 16.19 3.05 8.88
N ASN A 41 15.13 3.58 8.24
CA ASN A 41 14.69 3.07 6.95
C ASN A 41 15.79 3.24 5.90
N PRO A 42 16.20 2.17 5.18
CA PRO A 42 17.28 2.23 4.19
C PRO A 42 17.05 3.27 3.09
N LEU A 43 15.80 3.56 2.72
CA LEU A 43 15.46 4.54 1.68
C LEU A 43 15.74 5.99 2.10
N LEU A 44 15.89 6.26 3.38
CA LEU A 44 16.32 7.57 3.88
C LEU A 44 17.84 7.78 3.82
N ARG A 45 18.59 6.74 3.50
CA ARG A 45 20.06 6.73 3.46
C ARG A 45 20.63 6.57 2.05
N LEU A 46 19.87 6.97 1.05
CA LEU A 46 20.33 6.95 -0.33
C LEU A 46 21.48 7.93 -0.52
N SER A 47 22.43 7.57 -1.38
CA SER A 47 23.46 8.50 -1.84
C SER A 47 22.82 9.72 -2.52
N PRO A 48 23.50 10.88 -2.57
CA PRO A 48 22.95 12.05 -3.26
C PRO A 48 22.56 11.78 -4.71
N GLU A 49 23.33 10.94 -5.40
CA GLU A 49 23.04 10.57 -6.78
C GLU A 49 21.78 9.71 -6.90
N ALA A 50 21.66 8.65 -6.10
CA ALA A 50 20.49 7.80 -6.08
C ALA A 50 19.24 8.59 -5.62
N ARG A 51 19.39 9.47 -4.66
CA ARG A 51 18.30 10.32 -4.12
C ARG A 51 17.68 11.22 -5.20
N ARG A 52 18.46 11.70 -6.15
CA ARG A 52 17.94 12.52 -7.27
C ARG A 52 17.01 11.77 -8.20
N ARG A 53 17.06 10.46 -8.18
CA ARG A 53 16.24 9.57 -9.03
C ARG A 53 15.02 9.02 -8.31
N VAL A 54 14.73 9.51 -7.10
CA VAL A 54 13.63 9.04 -6.29
C VAL A 54 12.68 10.19 -5.96
N LEU A 55 11.40 9.96 -6.21
CA LEU A 55 10.33 10.84 -5.81
C LEU A 55 9.62 10.23 -4.60
N PHE A 56 9.47 11.01 -3.55
CA PHE A 56 8.69 10.62 -2.38
C PHE A 56 7.40 11.44 -2.34
N SER A 57 6.30 10.79 -1.99
CA SER A 57 5.03 11.44 -1.72
C SER A 57 4.47 10.96 -0.37
N PRO A 58 3.65 11.75 0.30
CA PRO A 58 3.26 11.48 1.68
C PRO A 58 2.05 10.56 1.84
N HIS A 59 1.65 9.81 0.82
CA HIS A 59 0.51 8.88 0.85
C HIS A 59 -0.81 9.56 1.24
N LEU A 60 -1.10 10.71 0.61
CA LEU A 60 -2.27 11.52 0.93
C LEU A 60 -3.34 11.55 -0.17
N ALA A 61 -3.17 10.81 -1.25
CA ALA A 61 -4.10 10.88 -2.39
C ALA A 61 -5.54 10.49 -2.04
N GLY A 62 -5.73 9.58 -1.06
CA GLY A 62 -7.05 9.19 -0.56
C GLY A 62 -7.59 10.05 0.58
N VAL A 63 -6.83 11.04 1.05
CA VAL A 63 -7.18 11.81 2.25
C VAL A 63 -7.92 13.09 1.86
N THR A 64 -9.13 12.93 1.35
CA THR A 64 -10.08 14.03 1.15
C THR A 64 -11.40 13.69 1.82
N ARG A 65 -12.20 14.71 2.15
CA ARG A 65 -13.54 14.48 2.73
C ARG A 65 -14.40 13.60 1.82
N ALA A 66 -14.37 13.86 0.52
CA ALA A 66 -15.16 13.11 -0.45
C ALA A 66 -14.67 11.66 -0.59
N ALA A 67 -13.37 11.44 -0.65
CA ALA A 67 -12.79 10.10 -0.73
C ALA A 67 -13.09 9.30 0.55
N PHE A 68 -12.92 9.90 1.70
CA PHE A 68 -13.21 9.28 2.99
C PHE A 68 -14.68 8.92 3.12
N ALA A 69 -15.58 9.83 2.76
CA ALA A 69 -17.03 9.57 2.79
C ALA A 69 -17.42 8.41 1.86
N ARG A 70 -16.83 8.33 0.66
CA ARG A 70 -17.02 7.19 -0.25
C ARG A 70 -16.51 5.88 0.34
N LEU A 71 -15.32 5.91 0.91
CA LEU A 71 -14.73 4.73 1.56
C LEU A 71 -15.67 4.17 2.64
N ILE A 72 -16.15 5.03 3.52
CA ILE A 72 -17.06 4.64 4.60
C ILE A 72 -18.39 4.10 4.05
N ARG A 73 -18.98 4.76 3.05
CA ARG A 73 -20.22 4.27 2.43
C ARG A 73 -20.05 2.90 1.79
N GLN A 74 -18.96 2.69 1.08
CA GLN A 74 -18.66 1.40 0.45
C GLN A 74 -18.42 0.30 1.49
N ALA A 75 -17.72 0.61 2.58
CA ALA A 75 -17.49 -0.33 3.67
C ALA A 75 -18.80 -0.71 4.35
N ILE A 76 -19.67 0.25 4.65
CA ILE A 76 -20.99 0.01 5.24
C ILE A 76 -21.86 -0.78 4.27
N GLY A 77 -21.88 -0.41 2.99
CA GLY A 77 -22.66 -1.13 1.97
C GLY A 77 -22.24 -2.59 1.84
N ASN A 78 -20.94 -2.88 1.87
CA ASN A 78 -20.44 -4.25 1.86
C ASN A 78 -20.81 -5.02 3.13
N LEU A 79 -20.79 -4.36 4.28
CA LEU A 79 -21.26 -4.96 5.54
C LEU A 79 -22.75 -5.30 5.47
N GLU A 80 -23.57 -4.40 4.99
CA GLU A 80 -25.00 -4.64 4.79
C GLU A 80 -25.25 -5.80 3.82
N ASN A 81 -24.55 -5.82 2.70
CA ASN A 81 -24.63 -6.93 1.74
C ASN A 81 -24.26 -8.26 2.39
N SER A 82 -23.20 -8.27 3.19
CA SER A 82 -22.76 -9.47 3.91
C SER A 82 -23.84 -9.97 4.88
N LEU A 83 -24.48 -9.06 5.62
CA LEU A 83 -25.56 -9.41 6.55
C LEU A 83 -26.81 -9.96 5.84
N ARG A 84 -27.04 -9.53 4.60
CA ARG A 84 -28.16 -9.98 3.77
C ARG A 84 -27.82 -11.21 2.92
N GLY A 85 -26.60 -11.73 2.99
CA GLY A 85 -26.14 -12.82 2.15
C GLY A 85 -25.89 -12.44 0.69
N LEU A 86 -25.81 -11.14 0.39
CA LEU A 86 -25.50 -10.62 -0.94
C LEU A 86 -23.99 -10.55 -1.18
N PRO A 87 -23.54 -10.61 -2.45
CA PRO A 87 -22.13 -10.51 -2.76
C PRO A 87 -21.57 -9.11 -2.45
N PRO A 88 -20.29 -9.01 -2.12
CA PRO A 88 -19.64 -7.72 -1.91
C PRO A 88 -19.52 -6.95 -3.22
N GLN A 89 -19.55 -5.62 -3.14
CA GLN A 89 -19.25 -4.74 -4.26
C GLN A 89 -17.73 -4.59 -4.39
N PHE A 90 -17.27 -4.44 -5.62
CA PHE A 90 -15.85 -4.19 -5.94
C PHE A 90 -14.88 -5.29 -5.46
N SER A 91 -15.31 -6.54 -5.52
CA SER A 91 -14.43 -7.67 -5.27
C SER A 91 -13.34 -7.74 -6.35
N VAL A 92 -12.07 -7.77 -5.91
CA VAL A 92 -10.91 -7.79 -6.82
C VAL A 92 -10.24 -9.16 -6.93
N ASN A 93 -10.66 -10.12 -6.11
CA ASN A 93 -10.05 -11.45 -6.06
C ASN A 93 -10.94 -12.56 -6.66
N GLY A 94 -11.99 -12.19 -7.36
CA GLY A 94 -12.92 -13.14 -7.99
C GLY A 94 -13.89 -13.85 -7.04
N LEU A 95 -13.88 -13.50 -5.76
CA LEU A 95 -14.82 -14.08 -4.79
C LEU A 95 -16.20 -13.46 -4.93
N SER A 96 -17.21 -14.31 -5.10
CA SER A 96 -18.60 -13.89 -5.22
C SER A 96 -19.36 -13.90 -3.89
N SER A 97 -18.77 -14.51 -2.86
CA SER A 97 -19.35 -14.51 -1.51
C SER A 97 -18.26 -14.42 -0.45
N ILE A 98 -18.57 -13.79 0.67
CA ILE A 98 -17.65 -13.62 1.79
C ILE A 98 -17.68 -14.84 2.72
N ARG A 99 -18.76 -15.60 2.72
CA ARG A 99 -18.91 -16.78 3.56
C ARG A 99 -18.62 -18.03 2.76
N PRO A 100 -17.76 -18.92 3.26
CA PRO A 100 -17.68 -20.25 2.68
C PRO A 100 -19.07 -20.89 2.76
N SER A 101 -19.48 -21.50 1.68
CA SER A 101 -20.67 -22.34 1.67
C SER A 101 -20.47 -23.42 2.74
N ALA A 102 -21.42 -23.53 3.62
CA ALA A 102 -21.40 -24.55 4.66
C ALA A 102 -21.40 -25.95 4.05
#